data_4c40c280459020afc38daa41e8507ff2
#
_entry.id   4c40c280459020afc38daa41e8507ff2
#
_cell.length_a   1.000
_cell.length_b   1.000
_cell.length_c   1.000
_cell.angle_alpha   90.00
_cell.angle_beta   90.00
_cell.angle_gamma   90.00
#
_symmetry.space_group_name_H-M   'P 1'
#
loop_
_entity.id
_entity.type
_entity.pdbx_description
1 polymer ?
#
loop_
_entity_poly.entity_id
_entity_poly.type
_entity_poly.pdbx_seq_one_letter_code
_entity_poly.pdbx_strand_id
1 'polypeptide(L)'
;MAYHWVQSGMESVFFQDGNSLLMPPDQLTDVLEYLNAAFPQIQRITTYARSDTINRLKPERLQRYAQLKLNRFHIGLETGNDEILKRMRKGVTKQAQIEAGIKAKAAGIEINEFYMPGMGGREYARQSALDTADVMNQVNPDFIRIRSMALAENLEMYEDYETGLLTRPNDVETIGEIRLFLENLHGITSWVDSDHILNILLELKGRLPQDKDRMLALIDRFLDLPEDQQMLFRLGRRLGLMGQLRDLSNQVLVDKVKQTMDQANIDKTNIDAVCDRLMIRAIPI
;
A
#
# COMPACT_ATOMS: atom_id res chain seq x y z
N MET A 1 15.06 13.81 13.27
CA MET A 1 13.93 13.03 13.83
C MET A 1 13.51 13.55 15.21
N ALA A 2 14.36 13.63 16.22
CA ALA A 2 13.98 14.09 17.57
C ALA A 2 13.29 15.47 17.61
N TYR A 3 13.76 16.45 16.82
CA TYR A 3 13.20 17.79 16.77
C TYR A 3 11.73 17.80 16.32
N HIS A 4 11.39 17.05 15.27
CA HIS A 4 10.00 16.94 14.78
C HIS A 4 9.10 16.22 15.79
N TRP A 5 9.62 15.22 16.49
CA TRP A 5 8.87 14.52 17.54
C TRP A 5 8.53 15.45 18.71
N VAL A 6 9.50 16.27 19.16
CA VAL A 6 9.26 17.29 20.17
C VAL A 6 8.25 18.33 19.72
N GLN A 7 8.37 18.82 18.45
CA GLN A 7 7.42 19.81 17.88
C GLN A 7 6.00 19.26 17.74
N SER A 8 5.83 17.95 17.50
CA SER A 8 4.52 17.27 17.43
C SER A 8 3.96 16.88 18.79
N GLY A 9 4.52 17.40 19.90
CA GLY A 9 4.04 17.13 21.25
C GLY A 9 4.45 15.78 21.83
N MET A 10 5.30 15.00 21.14
CA MET A 10 5.76 13.68 21.56
C MET A 10 4.62 12.66 21.81
N GLU A 11 3.48 12.84 21.12
CA GLU A 11 2.27 12.04 21.36
C GLU A 11 2.27 10.68 20.64
N SER A 12 3.20 10.46 19.70
CA SER A 12 3.26 9.23 18.90
C SER A 12 4.66 8.66 18.83
N VAL A 13 4.76 7.34 18.87
CA VAL A 13 6.00 6.57 18.68
C VAL A 13 5.76 5.54 17.60
N PHE A 14 6.76 5.31 16.75
CA PHE A 14 6.72 4.26 15.75
C PHE A 14 7.92 3.34 15.89
N PHE A 15 7.66 2.06 16.19
CA PHE A 15 8.68 1.02 16.16
C PHE A 15 8.95 0.64 14.72
N GLN A 16 10.13 1.04 14.25
CA GLN A 16 10.60 0.81 12.88
C GLN A 16 11.21 -0.61 12.72
N ASP A 17 11.53 -0.94 11.47
CA ASP A 17 12.42 -2.04 11.06
C ASP A 17 11.93 -3.44 11.41
N GLY A 18 10.68 -3.72 11.10
CA GLY A 18 10.19 -5.08 11.08
C GLY A 18 9.02 -5.37 11.99
N ASN A 19 8.91 -6.59 12.43
CA ASN A 19 7.77 -7.10 13.17
C ASN A 19 8.09 -7.15 14.68
N SER A 20 7.82 -6.07 15.41
CA SER A 20 8.11 -6.00 16.86
C SER A 20 7.34 -7.04 17.69
N LEU A 21 6.26 -7.60 17.14
CA LEU A 21 5.50 -8.67 17.81
C LEU A 21 6.25 -10.01 17.87
N LEU A 22 7.41 -10.14 17.23
CA LEU A 22 8.31 -11.29 17.37
C LEU A 22 9.10 -11.26 18.68
N MET A 23 9.20 -10.09 19.32
CA MET A 23 9.81 -9.99 20.65
C MET A 23 9.03 -10.87 21.66
N PRO A 24 9.72 -11.53 22.62
CA PRO A 24 9.03 -12.24 23.68
C PRO A 24 7.96 -11.35 24.34
N PRO A 25 6.72 -11.84 24.51
CA PRO A 25 5.59 -10.99 24.91
C PRO A 25 5.81 -10.19 26.19
N ASP A 26 6.52 -10.76 27.17
CA ASP A 26 6.79 -10.06 28.44
C ASP A 26 7.81 -8.95 28.25
N GLN A 27 8.86 -9.16 27.45
CA GLN A 27 9.85 -8.12 27.11
C GLN A 27 9.19 -6.95 26.35
N LEU A 28 8.30 -7.25 25.40
CA LEU A 28 7.56 -6.17 24.71
C LEU A 28 6.68 -5.41 25.71
N THR A 29 6.05 -6.09 26.65
CA THR A 29 5.27 -5.44 27.71
C THR A 29 6.14 -4.51 28.56
N ASP A 30 7.31 -4.96 29.00
CA ASP A 30 8.26 -4.15 29.80
C ASP A 30 8.69 -2.88 29.04
N VAL A 31 8.98 -3.01 27.73
CA VAL A 31 9.32 -1.86 26.86
C VAL A 31 8.15 -0.87 26.76
N LEU A 32 6.93 -1.36 26.59
CA LEU A 32 5.75 -0.51 26.50
C LEU A 32 5.45 0.19 27.83
N GLU A 33 5.58 -0.50 28.95
CA GLU A 33 5.41 0.08 30.30
C GLU A 33 6.46 1.15 30.58
N TYR A 34 7.74 0.88 30.24
CA TYR A 34 8.82 1.86 30.36
C TYR A 34 8.54 3.11 29.52
N LEU A 35 8.12 2.96 28.25
CA LEU A 35 7.81 4.10 27.38
C LEU A 35 6.65 4.94 27.95
N ASN A 36 5.60 4.31 28.45
CA ASN A 36 4.48 5.02 29.06
C ASN A 36 4.87 5.77 30.33
N ALA A 37 5.78 5.21 31.12
CA ALA A 37 6.28 5.87 32.35
C ALA A 37 7.23 7.03 32.01
N ALA A 38 8.15 6.83 31.05
CA ALA A 38 9.13 7.83 30.67
C ALA A 38 8.52 8.99 29.84
N PHE A 39 7.45 8.71 29.07
CA PHE A 39 6.80 9.67 28.16
C PHE A 39 5.27 9.60 28.33
N PRO A 40 4.70 10.11 29.41
CA PRO A 40 3.27 9.97 29.74
C PRO A 40 2.34 10.64 28.71
N GLN A 41 2.85 11.60 27.91
CA GLN A 41 2.13 12.28 26.84
C GLN A 41 1.89 11.41 25.59
N ILE A 42 2.57 10.26 25.44
CA ILE A 42 2.32 9.34 24.33
C ILE A 42 0.85 8.90 24.35
N GLN A 43 0.18 9.04 23.21
CA GLN A 43 -1.19 8.57 22.95
C GLN A 43 -1.22 7.35 22.05
N ARG A 44 -0.18 7.18 21.21
CA ARG A 44 -0.11 6.12 20.21
C ARG A 44 1.30 5.56 20.08
N ILE A 45 1.37 4.24 20.10
CA ILE A 45 2.53 3.49 19.65
C ILE A 45 2.10 2.67 18.45
N THR A 46 2.82 2.79 17.35
CA THR A 46 2.58 2.09 16.09
C THR A 46 3.71 1.10 15.86
N THR A 47 3.42 -0.06 15.27
CA THR A 47 4.43 -1.00 14.80
C THR A 47 4.02 -1.67 13.50
N TYR A 48 4.99 -2.16 12.76
CA TYR A 48 4.74 -3.15 11.72
C TYR A 48 4.40 -4.51 12.37
N ALA A 49 3.46 -5.22 11.77
CA ALA A 49 3.03 -6.53 12.23
C ALA A 49 2.76 -7.47 11.05
N ARG A 50 2.85 -8.77 11.31
CA ARG A 50 2.47 -9.82 10.35
C ARG A 50 1.26 -10.57 10.88
N SER A 51 0.37 -10.97 9.98
CA SER A 51 -0.86 -11.69 10.33
C SER A 51 -0.59 -13.01 11.08
N ASP A 52 0.46 -13.75 10.68
CA ASP A 52 0.86 -14.98 11.37
C ASP A 52 1.29 -14.74 12.82
N THR A 53 1.96 -13.63 13.10
CA THR A 53 2.40 -13.27 14.44
C THR A 53 1.22 -12.83 15.31
N ILE A 54 0.30 -12.02 14.75
CA ILE A 54 -0.94 -11.62 15.44
C ILE A 54 -1.76 -12.87 15.81
N ASN A 55 -1.87 -13.83 14.91
CA ASN A 55 -2.64 -15.06 15.14
C ASN A 55 -2.06 -15.92 16.27
N ARG A 56 -0.75 -15.93 16.49
CA ARG A 56 -0.09 -16.65 17.59
C ARG A 56 -0.32 -16.02 18.97
N LEU A 57 -0.59 -14.71 19.03
CA LEU A 57 -0.82 -14.02 20.30
C LEU A 57 -2.21 -14.35 20.85
N LYS A 58 -2.34 -14.48 22.17
CA LYS A 58 -3.64 -14.59 22.83
C LYS A 58 -4.38 -13.26 22.80
N PRO A 59 -5.73 -13.25 22.72
CA PRO A 59 -6.53 -12.03 22.71
C PRO A 59 -6.21 -11.10 23.89
N GLU A 60 -6.02 -11.64 25.08
CA GLU A 60 -5.72 -10.88 26.31
C GLU A 60 -4.38 -10.13 26.19
N ARG A 61 -3.40 -10.72 25.46
CA ARG A 61 -2.12 -10.08 25.23
C ARG A 61 -2.26 -8.88 24.28
N LEU A 62 -3.03 -9.00 23.23
CA LEU A 62 -3.32 -7.88 22.32
C LEU A 62 -4.07 -6.77 23.05
N GLN A 63 -5.04 -7.10 23.89
CA GLN A 63 -5.75 -6.13 24.73
C GLN A 63 -4.79 -5.40 25.67
N ARG A 64 -3.85 -6.14 26.30
CA ARG A 64 -2.82 -5.53 27.15
C ARG A 64 -1.94 -4.56 26.36
N TYR A 65 -1.54 -4.91 25.14
CA TYR A 65 -0.77 -4.03 24.28
C TYR A 65 -1.55 -2.75 23.93
N ALA A 66 -2.82 -2.86 23.58
CA ALA A 66 -3.68 -1.72 23.31
C ALA A 66 -3.81 -0.79 24.54
N GLN A 67 -3.98 -1.34 25.75
CA GLN A 67 -3.99 -0.58 27.01
C GLN A 67 -2.66 0.16 27.27
N LEU A 68 -1.54 -0.43 26.83
CA LEU A 68 -0.21 0.18 26.87
C LEU A 68 0.08 1.07 25.66
N LYS A 69 -0.96 1.49 24.94
CA LYS A 69 -0.93 2.41 23.79
C LYS A 69 -0.21 1.87 22.53
N LEU A 70 0.15 0.58 22.48
CA LEU A 70 0.48 -0.09 21.21
C LEU A 70 -0.83 -0.39 20.49
N ASN A 71 -1.42 0.66 19.95
CA ASN A 71 -2.80 0.71 19.49
C ASN A 71 -2.96 0.95 17.99
N ARG A 72 -1.87 0.80 17.20
CA ARG A 72 -1.94 0.77 15.73
C ARG A 72 -0.95 -0.24 15.15
N PHE A 73 -1.46 -1.12 14.29
CA PHE A 73 -0.63 -2.03 13.50
C PHE A 73 -0.63 -1.64 12.02
N HIS A 74 0.55 -1.66 11.43
CA HIS A 74 0.74 -1.61 9.98
C HIS A 74 1.00 -3.03 9.49
N ILE A 75 0.06 -3.59 8.75
CA ILE A 75 0.09 -4.98 8.30
C ILE A 75 0.29 -5.01 6.79
N GLY A 76 1.27 -5.78 6.35
CA GLY A 76 1.45 -6.09 4.94
C GLY A 76 0.50 -7.21 4.54
N LEU A 77 -0.74 -6.87 4.19
CA LEU A 77 -1.66 -7.81 3.56
C LEU A 77 -1.15 -8.16 2.16
N GLU A 78 -0.83 -7.11 1.38
CA GLU A 78 -0.30 -7.11 0.01
C GLU A 78 -1.31 -7.62 -1.01
N THR A 79 -1.88 -8.80 -0.82
CA THR A 79 -2.98 -9.38 -1.59
C THR A 79 -3.80 -10.34 -0.72
N GLY A 80 -5.07 -10.54 -1.05
CA GLY A 80 -5.91 -11.59 -0.48
C GLY A 80 -5.87 -12.91 -1.27
N ASN A 81 -5.08 -13.01 -2.33
CA ASN A 81 -5.05 -14.20 -3.19
C ASN A 81 -4.03 -15.23 -2.71
N ASP A 82 -4.50 -16.42 -2.36
CA ASP A 82 -3.66 -17.48 -1.78
C ASP A 82 -2.56 -17.97 -2.72
N GLU A 83 -2.79 -18.00 -4.04
CA GLU A 83 -1.77 -18.44 -4.99
C GLU A 83 -0.61 -17.42 -5.06
N ILE A 84 -0.93 -16.12 -5.05
CA ILE A 84 0.08 -15.06 -5.01
C ILE A 84 0.82 -15.10 -3.68
N LEU A 85 0.12 -15.22 -2.55
CA LEU A 85 0.73 -15.33 -1.22
C LEU A 85 1.71 -16.50 -1.11
N LYS A 86 1.37 -17.63 -1.74
CA LYS A 86 2.24 -18.81 -1.83
C LYS A 86 3.49 -18.52 -2.67
N ARG A 87 3.35 -17.90 -3.85
CA ARG A 87 4.46 -17.51 -4.72
C ARG A 87 5.41 -16.54 -4.04
N MET A 88 4.87 -15.58 -3.30
CA MET A 88 5.63 -14.63 -2.48
C MET A 88 6.29 -15.27 -1.24
N ARG A 89 6.04 -16.54 -0.98
CA ARG A 89 6.47 -17.22 0.27
C ARG A 89 6.07 -16.43 1.52
N LYS A 90 4.87 -15.78 1.48
CA LYS A 90 4.39 -14.93 2.57
C LYS A 90 4.16 -15.71 3.87
N GLY A 91 3.86 -17.02 3.76
CA GLY A 91 3.64 -17.91 4.91
C GLY A 91 2.29 -17.71 5.61
N VAL A 92 1.34 -17.07 4.95
CA VAL A 92 -0.03 -16.85 5.44
C VAL A 92 -1.02 -17.15 4.32
N THR A 93 -2.28 -17.43 4.70
CA THR A 93 -3.41 -17.55 3.79
C THR A 93 -4.35 -16.36 3.91
N LYS A 94 -5.23 -16.17 2.91
CA LYS A 94 -6.33 -15.21 2.95
C LYS A 94 -7.11 -15.30 4.27
N GLN A 95 -7.50 -16.51 4.67
CA GLN A 95 -8.24 -16.74 5.91
C GLN A 95 -7.45 -16.31 7.15
N ALA A 96 -6.16 -16.62 7.21
CA ALA A 96 -5.30 -16.20 8.32
C ALA A 96 -5.13 -14.67 8.41
N GLN A 97 -5.15 -13.97 7.28
CA GLN A 97 -5.12 -12.50 7.24
C GLN A 97 -6.42 -11.91 7.81
N ILE A 98 -7.58 -12.47 7.41
CA ILE A 98 -8.90 -12.06 7.94
C ILE A 98 -8.95 -12.27 9.45
N GLU A 99 -8.56 -13.43 9.94
CA GLU A 99 -8.56 -13.76 11.37
C GLU A 99 -7.67 -12.81 12.17
N ALA A 100 -6.48 -12.49 11.66
CA ALA A 100 -5.54 -11.56 12.30
C ALA A 100 -6.13 -10.15 12.41
N GLY A 101 -6.71 -9.65 11.32
CA GLY A 101 -7.33 -8.34 11.29
C GLY A 101 -8.50 -8.23 12.26
N ILE A 102 -9.43 -9.18 12.23
CA ILE A 102 -10.59 -9.24 13.14
C ILE A 102 -10.11 -9.29 14.60
N LYS A 103 -9.13 -10.14 14.89
CA LYS A 103 -8.59 -10.33 16.24
C LYS A 103 -7.92 -9.07 16.79
N ALA A 104 -7.13 -8.37 15.99
CA ALA A 104 -6.49 -7.14 16.40
C ALA A 104 -7.52 -6.02 16.63
N LYS A 105 -8.52 -5.87 15.76
CA LYS A 105 -9.60 -4.91 15.94
C LYS A 105 -10.44 -5.21 17.20
N ALA A 106 -10.73 -6.46 17.48
CA ALA A 106 -11.44 -6.87 18.70
C ALA A 106 -10.67 -6.52 19.98
N ALA A 107 -9.34 -6.39 19.90
CA ALA A 107 -8.49 -5.92 21.00
C ALA A 107 -8.41 -4.39 21.13
N GLY A 108 -9.08 -3.62 20.26
CA GLY A 108 -9.06 -2.16 20.24
C GLY A 108 -7.83 -1.57 19.54
N ILE A 109 -7.20 -2.33 18.62
CA ILE A 109 -6.04 -1.89 17.86
C ILE A 109 -6.48 -1.43 16.48
N GLU A 110 -6.11 -0.21 16.10
CA GLU A 110 -6.30 0.31 14.73
C GLU A 110 -5.45 -0.47 13.74
N ILE A 111 -6.03 -0.76 12.57
CA ILE A 111 -5.37 -1.52 11.51
C ILE A 111 -5.15 -0.65 10.27
N ASN A 112 -3.92 -0.61 9.81
CA ASN A 112 -3.55 -0.09 8.51
C ASN A 112 -3.05 -1.25 7.64
N GLU A 113 -3.82 -1.61 6.61
CA GLU A 113 -3.47 -2.66 5.67
C GLU A 113 -2.81 -2.07 4.41
N PHE A 114 -1.70 -2.68 3.99
CA PHE A 114 -1.09 -2.37 2.71
C PHE A 114 -1.60 -3.30 1.63
N TYR A 115 -2.16 -2.74 0.56
CA TYR A 115 -2.51 -3.43 -0.67
C TYR A 115 -1.48 -3.15 -1.75
N MET A 116 -0.99 -4.18 -2.43
CA MET A 116 0.02 -4.07 -3.48
C MET A 116 -0.54 -4.59 -4.82
N PRO A 117 -1.25 -3.74 -5.60
CA PRO A 117 -1.74 -4.11 -6.92
C PRO A 117 -0.57 -4.41 -7.87
N GLY A 118 -0.82 -5.30 -8.81
CA GLY A 118 0.15 -5.73 -9.82
C GLY A 118 1.02 -6.92 -9.40
N MET A 119 0.97 -7.35 -8.14
CA MET A 119 1.83 -8.46 -7.66
C MET A 119 1.55 -9.79 -8.34
N GLY A 120 0.33 -10.05 -8.73
CA GLY A 120 -0.07 -11.31 -9.38
C GLY A 120 0.16 -11.34 -10.89
N GLY A 121 0.82 -10.34 -11.46
CA GLY A 121 0.89 -10.21 -12.92
C GLY A 121 -0.49 -9.98 -13.55
N ARG A 122 -0.55 -9.97 -14.87
CA ARG A 122 -1.82 -9.89 -15.61
C ARG A 122 -2.70 -11.10 -15.33
N GLU A 123 -2.09 -12.25 -15.08
CA GLU A 123 -2.72 -13.56 -14.91
C GLU A 123 -3.66 -13.58 -13.70
N TYR A 124 -3.27 -12.92 -12.62
CA TYR A 124 -4.05 -12.93 -11.37
C TYR A 124 -4.65 -11.57 -11.02
N ALA A 125 -4.46 -10.52 -11.82
CA ALA A 125 -4.88 -9.15 -11.48
C ALA A 125 -6.36 -9.06 -11.07
N ARG A 126 -7.27 -9.67 -11.86
CA ARG A 126 -8.69 -9.69 -11.51
C ARG A 126 -8.97 -10.42 -10.20
N GLN A 127 -8.42 -11.62 -10.03
CA GLN A 127 -8.70 -12.41 -8.83
C GLN A 127 -8.04 -11.80 -7.60
N SER A 128 -6.83 -11.24 -7.73
CA SER A 128 -6.15 -10.48 -6.67
C SER A 128 -7.00 -9.32 -6.16
N ALA A 129 -7.55 -8.51 -7.07
CA ALA A 129 -8.41 -7.39 -6.70
C ALA A 129 -9.65 -7.85 -5.91
N LEU A 130 -10.34 -8.91 -6.38
CA LEU A 130 -11.57 -9.42 -5.75
C LEU A 130 -11.28 -10.07 -4.40
N ASP A 131 -10.25 -10.92 -4.32
CA ASP A 131 -9.88 -11.58 -3.07
C ASP A 131 -9.40 -10.58 -2.02
N THR A 132 -8.66 -9.54 -2.45
CA THR A 132 -8.20 -8.49 -1.56
C THR A 132 -9.37 -7.63 -1.06
N ALA A 133 -10.32 -7.29 -1.94
CA ALA A 133 -11.53 -6.59 -1.53
C ALA A 133 -12.36 -7.39 -0.52
N ASP A 134 -12.45 -8.70 -0.70
CA ASP A 134 -13.15 -9.58 0.24
C ASP A 134 -12.48 -9.59 1.63
N VAL A 135 -11.14 -9.67 1.70
CA VAL A 135 -10.41 -9.54 2.98
C VAL A 135 -10.73 -8.20 3.64
N MET A 136 -10.62 -7.08 2.88
CA MET A 136 -10.89 -5.74 3.42
C MET A 136 -12.34 -5.61 3.91
N ASN A 137 -13.31 -6.15 3.18
CA ASN A 137 -14.72 -6.12 3.57
C ASN A 137 -14.98 -6.88 4.88
N GLN A 138 -14.30 -8.00 5.11
CA GLN A 138 -14.46 -8.79 6.33
C GLN A 138 -13.72 -8.18 7.54
N VAL A 139 -12.54 -7.58 7.31
CA VAL A 139 -11.73 -6.97 8.38
C VAL A 139 -12.21 -5.57 8.72
N ASN A 140 -12.68 -4.78 7.74
CA ASN A 140 -12.96 -3.36 7.87
C ASN A 140 -11.79 -2.61 8.52
N PRO A 141 -10.58 -2.59 7.93
CA PRO A 141 -9.43 -1.91 8.50
C PRO A 141 -9.69 -0.39 8.61
N ASP A 142 -9.01 0.28 9.53
CA ASP A 142 -9.16 1.73 9.70
C ASP A 142 -8.55 2.50 8.53
N PHE A 143 -7.46 1.94 7.97
CA PHE A 143 -6.75 2.49 6.81
C PHE A 143 -6.42 1.40 5.80
N ILE A 144 -6.56 1.74 4.52
CA ILE A 144 -6.10 0.95 3.37
C ILE A 144 -5.09 1.81 2.61
N ARG A 145 -3.84 1.38 2.56
CA ARG A 145 -2.79 2.06 1.79
C ARG A 145 -2.42 1.28 0.56
N ILE A 146 -2.60 1.90 -0.59
CA ILE A 146 -2.24 1.33 -1.88
C ILE A 146 -0.76 1.61 -2.13
N ARG A 147 0.00 0.58 -2.53
CA ARG A 147 1.43 0.69 -2.82
C ARG A 147 1.76 -0.08 -4.09
N SER A 148 2.04 0.63 -5.18
CA SER A 148 2.50 -0.01 -6.41
C SER A 148 3.86 -0.68 -6.19
N MET A 149 3.99 -1.88 -6.74
CA MET A 149 5.23 -2.66 -6.68
C MET A 149 6.19 -2.22 -7.79
N ALA A 150 7.47 -2.06 -7.45
CA ALA A 150 8.54 -2.10 -8.44
C ALA A 150 9.20 -3.47 -8.40
N LEU A 151 9.32 -4.11 -9.56
CA LEU A 151 9.92 -5.45 -9.65
C LEU A 151 11.45 -5.32 -9.60
N ALA A 152 12.03 -5.63 -8.45
CA ALA A 152 13.47 -5.66 -8.25
C ALA A 152 13.99 -7.13 -8.25
N GLU A 153 15.23 -7.34 -8.67
CA GLU A 153 15.83 -8.68 -8.82
C GLU A 153 15.88 -9.50 -7.53
N ASN A 154 15.86 -8.85 -6.38
CA ASN A 154 15.86 -9.51 -5.07
C ASN A 154 14.48 -9.94 -4.57
N LEU A 155 13.42 -9.75 -5.35
CA LEU A 155 12.08 -10.21 -4.97
C LEU A 155 11.90 -11.70 -5.27
N GLU A 156 11.24 -12.41 -4.35
CA GLU A 156 10.95 -13.85 -4.49
C GLU A 156 10.23 -14.21 -5.79
N MET A 157 9.40 -13.30 -6.30
CA MET A 157 8.64 -13.50 -7.54
C MET A 157 9.39 -13.03 -8.80
N TYR A 158 10.61 -12.52 -8.68
CA TYR A 158 11.35 -12.00 -9.83
C TYR A 158 11.52 -13.07 -10.92
N GLU A 159 11.86 -14.32 -10.53
CA GLU A 159 12.01 -15.45 -11.44
C GLU A 159 10.72 -15.76 -12.22
N ASP A 160 9.55 -15.65 -11.59
CA ASP A 160 8.26 -15.88 -12.25
C ASP A 160 8.03 -14.89 -13.41
N TYR A 161 8.50 -13.65 -13.25
CA TYR A 161 8.43 -12.63 -14.31
C TYR A 161 9.50 -12.80 -15.39
N GLU A 162 10.74 -13.15 -15.00
CA GLU A 162 11.82 -13.39 -15.94
C GLU A 162 11.58 -14.61 -16.84
N THR A 163 10.99 -15.66 -16.31
CA THR A 163 10.65 -16.87 -17.06
C THR A 163 9.35 -16.73 -17.88
N GLY A 164 8.64 -15.62 -17.74
CA GLY A 164 7.36 -15.37 -18.41
C GLY A 164 6.18 -16.17 -17.83
N LEU A 165 6.33 -16.74 -16.65
CA LEU A 165 5.24 -17.39 -15.91
C LEU A 165 4.21 -16.36 -15.44
N LEU A 166 4.67 -15.17 -15.10
CA LEU A 166 3.85 -13.98 -14.84
C LEU A 166 4.22 -12.87 -15.82
N THR A 167 3.21 -12.16 -16.33
CA THR A 167 3.38 -10.99 -17.20
C THR A 167 3.20 -9.73 -16.37
N ARG A 168 4.20 -8.87 -16.35
CA ARG A 168 4.14 -7.61 -15.61
C ARG A 168 3.03 -6.70 -16.15
N PRO A 169 2.11 -6.23 -15.30
CA PRO A 169 1.14 -5.24 -15.70
C PRO A 169 1.81 -3.86 -15.82
N ASN A 170 1.39 -3.08 -16.79
CA ASN A 170 1.79 -1.69 -16.88
C ASN A 170 0.96 -0.81 -15.91
N ASP A 171 1.28 0.49 -15.87
CA ASP A 171 0.60 1.44 -14.98
C ASP A 171 -0.91 1.52 -15.22
N VAL A 172 -1.35 1.45 -16.49
CA VAL A 172 -2.78 1.54 -16.85
C VAL A 172 -3.53 0.30 -16.36
N GLU A 173 -2.95 -0.88 -16.58
CA GLU A 173 -3.49 -2.15 -16.11
C GLU A 173 -3.55 -2.22 -14.59
N THR A 174 -2.51 -1.72 -13.91
CA THR A 174 -2.47 -1.63 -12.45
C THR A 174 -3.57 -0.69 -11.92
N ILE A 175 -3.83 0.44 -12.58
CA ILE A 175 -4.94 1.33 -12.22
C ILE A 175 -6.29 0.63 -12.47
N GLY A 176 -6.42 -0.19 -13.52
CA GLY A 176 -7.59 -1.03 -13.75
C GLY A 176 -7.83 -2.05 -12.63
N GLU A 177 -6.77 -2.67 -12.10
CA GLU A 177 -6.85 -3.56 -10.93
C GLU A 177 -7.32 -2.79 -9.68
N ILE A 178 -6.77 -1.59 -9.42
CA ILE A 178 -7.20 -0.73 -8.31
C ILE A 178 -8.67 -0.33 -8.45
N ARG A 179 -9.11 -0.03 -9.67
CA ARG A 179 -10.53 0.28 -9.96
C ARG A 179 -11.44 -0.87 -9.54
N LEU A 180 -11.13 -2.08 -10.00
CA LEU A 180 -11.89 -3.28 -9.67
C LEU A 180 -11.91 -3.55 -8.16
N PHE A 181 -10.77 -3.39 -7.49
CA PHE A 181 -10.66 -3.50 -6.03
C PHE A 181 -11.61 -2.51 -5.33
N LEU A 182 -11.53 -1.21 -5.63
CA LEU A 182 -12.37 -0.18 -5.02
C LEU A 182 -13.86 -0.41 -5.30
N GLU A 183 -14.21 -0.81 -6.52
CA GLU A 183 -15.60 -1.11 -6.92
C GLU A 183 -16.21 -2.20 -6.04
N ASN A 184 -15.41 -3.18 -5.61
CA ASN A 184 -15.84 -4.32 -4.79
C ASN A 184 -15.72 -4.08 -3.27
N LEU A 185 -15.26 -2.93 -2.83
CA LEU A 185 -15.30 -2.56 -1.41
C LEU A 185 -16.73 -2.18 -1.00
N HIS A 186 -17.24 -2.80 0.05
CA HIS A 186 -18.58 -2.53 0.59
C HIS A 186 -18.65 -2.84 2.09
N GLY A 187 -19.58 -2.15 2.78
CA GLY A 187 -19.82 -2.39 4.21
C GLY A 187 -18.71 -1.93 5.14
N ILE A 188 -17.73 -1.17 4.66
CA ILE A 188 -16.56 -0.72 5.44
C ILE A 188 -16.46 0.79 5.50
N THR A 189 -15.72 1.28 6.51
CA THR A 189 -15.55 2.70 6.81
C THR A 189 -14.09 3.16 6.75
N SER A 190 -13.26 2.42 6.05
CA SER A 190 -11.82 2.65 5.93
C SER A 190 -11.48 4.00 5.29
N TRP A 191 -10.36 4.60 5.70
CA TRP A 191 -9.70 5.64 4.93
C TRP A 191 -8.78 4.98 3.90
N VAL A 192 -9.00 5.26 2.63
CA VAL A 192 -8.14 4.81 1.51
C VAL A 192 -7.13 5.90 1.20
N ASP A 193 -5.86 5.52 0.99
CA ASP A 193 -4.80 6.46 0.61
C ASP A 193 -3.82 5.83 -0.39
N SER A 194 -3.51 6.57 -1.44
CA SER A 194 -2.56 6.21 -2.50
C SER A 194 -1.32 7.12 -2.44
N ASP A 195 -0.75 7.28 -1.25
CA ASP A 195 0.34 8.24 -0.95
C ASP A 195 1.75 7.73 -1.29
N HIS A 196 1.89 6.54 -1.85
CA HIS A 196 3.19 5.96 -2.18
C HIS A 196 3.80 6.59 -3.43
N ILE A 197 5.11 6.89 -3.38
CA ILE A 197 5.83 7.56 -4.48
C ILE A 197 5.71 6.87 -5.83
N LEU A 198 5.58 5.54 -5.83
CA LEU A 198 5.44 4.73 -7.05
C LEU A 198 4.01 4.69 -7.59
N ASN A 199 3.03 5.22 -6.89
CA ASN A 199 1.65 5.23 -7.38
C ASN A 199 1.47 6.28 -8.48
N ILE A 200 0.63 5.97 -9.46
CA ILE A 200 0.29 6.90 -10.54
C ILE A 200 -0.66 7.99 -10.05
N LEU A 201 -1.75 7.61 -9.37
CA LEU A 201 -2.75 8.54 -8.86
C LEU A 201 -2.54 8.81 -7.36
N LEU A 202 -1.67 9.77 -7.00
CA LEU A 202 -1.43 10.16 -5.60
C LEU A 202 -2.63 10.87 -4.96
N GLU A 203 -3.50 11.43 -5.76
CA GLU A 203 -4.71 12.11 -5.31
C GLU A 203 -5.88 11.15 -5.03
N LEU A 204 -5.67 9.83 -5.25
CA LEU A 204 -6.64 8.79 -4.95
C LEU A 204 -6.68 8.55 -3.44
N LYS A 205 -7.57 9.26 -2.75
CA LYS A 205 -7.76 9.16 -1.30
C LYS A 205 -9.17 9.54 -0.88
N GLY A 206 -9.65 8.96 0.20
CA GLY A 206 -10.97 9.28 0.74
C GLY A 206 -11.47 8.30 1.78
N ARG A 207 -12.57 8.67 2.42
CA ARG A 207 -13.29 7.86 3.41
C ARG A 207 -14.38 7.05 2.73
N LEU A 208 -14.44 5.76 3.00
CA LEU A 208 -15.51 4.89 2.56
C LEU A 208 -16.72 4.95 3.55
N PRO A 209 -17.94 4.82 3.05
CA PRO A 209 -18.33 4.75 1.63
C PRO A 209 -18.44 6.13 0.94
N GLN A 210 -18.32 7.24 1.68
CA GLN A 210 -18.70 8.60 1.26
C GLN A 210 -17.93 9.07 -0.01
N ASP A 211 -16.64 8.75 -0.10
CA ASP A 211 -15.77 9.20 -1.19
C ASP A 211 -15.60 8.16 -2.31
N LYS A 212 -16.27 7.01 -2.22
CA LYS A 212 -16.06 5.89 -3.16
C LYS A 212 -16.29 6.31 -4.61
N ASP A 213 -17.42 6.94 -4.90
CA ASP A 213 -17.79 7.35 -6.26
C ASP A 213 -16.82 8.41 -6.81
N ARG A 214 -16.34 9.33 -5.95
CA ARG A 214 -15.34 10.32 -6.32
C ARG A 214 -13.99 9.67 -6.67
N MET A 215 -13.59 8.65 -5.91
CA MET A 215 -12.35 7.90 -6.17
C MET A 215 -12.46 7.10 -7.47
N LEU A 216 -13.58 6.44 -7.71
CA LEU A 216 -13.84 5.72 -8.97
C LEU A 216 -13.87 6.68 -10.16
N ALA A 217 -14.55 7.81 -10.04
CA ALA A 217 -14.59 8.83 -11.12
C ALA A 217 -13.20 9.40 -11.44
N LEU A 218 -12.29 9.52 -10.47
CA LEU A 218 -10.91 9.91 -10.71
C LEU A 218 -10.16 8.86 -11.53
N ILE A 219 -10.33 7.59 -11.20
CA ILE A 219 -9.72 6.48 -11.93
C ILE A 219 -10.27 6.41 -13.35
N ASP A 220 -11.59 6.48 -13.51
CA ASP A 220 -12.25 6.46 -14.82
C ASP A 220 -11.75 7.61 -15.70
N ARG A 221 -11.61 8.81 -15.17
CA ARG A 221 -11.01 9.94 -15.90
C ARG A 221 -9.60 9.65 -16.42
N PHE A 222 -8.77 8.93 -15.67
CA PHE A 222 -7.44 8.53 -16.15
C PHE A 222 -7.53 7.44 -17.22
N LEU A 223 -8.36 6.44 -17.01
CA LEU A 223 -8.52 5.31 -17.95
C LEU A 223 -9.14 5.74 -19.27
N ASP A 224 -10.02 6.75 -19.26
CA ASP A 224 -10.69 7.30 -20.44
C ASP A 224 -9.81 8.32 -21.21
N LEU A 225 -8.62 8.67 -20.72
CA LEU A 225 -7.71 9.55 -21.45
C LEU A 225 -7.25 8.89 -22.75
N PRO A 226 -7.05 9.66 -23.83
CA PRO A 226 -6.30 9.20 -24.99
C PRO A 226 -4.93 8.63 -24.61
N GLU A 227 -4.46 7.61 -25.32
CA GLU A 227 -3.22 6.90 -25.03
C GLU A 227 -2.01 7.83 -24.88
N ASP A 228 -1.90 8.84 -25.73
CA ASP A 228 -0.84 9.84 -25.67
C ASP A 228 -0.86 10.68 -24.36
N GLN A 229 -2.05 11.00 -23.86
CA GLN A 229 -2.19 11.69 -22.58
C GLN A 229 -1.90 10.78 -21.39
N GLN A 230 -2.30 9.52 -21.46
CA GLN A 230 -1.91 8.52 -20.46
C GLN A 230 -0.38 8.38 -20.39
N MET A 231 0.29 8.30 -21.55
CA MET A 231 1.75 8.22 -21.63
C MET A 231 2.42 9.46 -21.02
N LEU A 232 1.94 10.66 -21.40
CA LEU A 232 2.44 11.93 -20.84
C LEU A 232 2.31 11.97 -19.33
N PHE A 233 1.15 11.61 -18.80
CA PHE A 233 0.93 11.64 -17.36
C PHE A 233 1.80 10.61 -16.62
N ARG A 234 1.85 9.37 -17.12
CA ARG A 234 2.68 8.29 -16.55
C ARG A 234 4.15 8.73 -16.48
N LEU A 235 4.72 9.19 -17.59
CA LEU A 235 6.10 9.65 -17.62
C LEU A 235 6.31 10.88 -16.73
N GLY A 236 5.41 11.86 -16.78
CA GLY A 236 5.46 13.06 -15.93
C GLY A 236 5.45 12.72 -14.44
N ARG A 237 4.67 11.70 -14.03
CA ARG A 237 4.68 11.15 -12.68
C ARG A 237 6.03 10.53 -12.31
N ARG A 238 6.56 9.67 -13.18
CA ARG A 238 7.84 8.97 -12.95
C ARG A 238 9.04 9.94 -12.88
N LEU A 239 8.97 11.05 -13.60
CA LEU A 239 9.98 12.12 -13.57
C LEU A 239 9.79 13.11 -12.40
N GLY A 240 8.71 12.99 -11.62
CA GLY A 240 8.38 13.93 -10.55
C GLY A 240 7.92 15.33 -11.04
N LEU A 241 7.57 15.46 -12.32
CA LEU A 241 7.09 16.70 -12.93
C LEU A 241 5.59 16.90 -12.71
N MET A 242 4.81 15.82 -12.66
CA MET A 242 3.36 15.86 -12.46
C MET A 242 3.00 15.16 -11.15
N GLY A 243 2.09 15.72 -10.36
CA GLY A 243 1.61 15.18 -9.09
C GLY A 243 0.14 14.75 -9.14
N GLN A 244 -0.64 15.37 -9.99
CA GLN A 244 -2.09 15.19 -10.09
C GLN A 244 -2.53 15.16 -11.55
N LEU A 245 -3.66 14.49 -11.82
CA LEU A 245 -4.19 14.34 -13.18
C LEU A 245 -4.49 15.70 -13.86
N ARG A 246 -4.89 16.70 -13.09
CA ARG A 246 -5.10 18.06 -13.58
C ARG A 246 -3.83 18.71 -14.15
N ASP A 247 -2.64 18.21 -13.80
CA ASP A 247 -1.37 18.78 -14.29
C ASP A 247 -1.21 18.61 -15.80
N LEU A 248 -1.98 17.70 -16.43
CA LEU A 248 -2.13 17.59 -17.89
C LEU A 248 -2.70 18.88 -18.54
N SER A 249 -3.38 19.74 -17.80
CA SER A 249 -3.85 21.03 -18.29
C SER A 249 -2.78 22.13 -18.20
N ASN A 250 -1.63 21.87 -17.58
CA ASN A 250 -0.51 22.79 -17.48
C ASN A 250 0.44 22.61 -18.67
N GLN A 251 0.33 23.49 -19.68
CA GLN A 251 1.12 23.39 -20.91
C GLN A 251 2.63 23.37 -20.66
N VAL A 252 3.13 24.10 -19.66
CA VAL A 252 4.57 24.13 -19.32
C VAL A 252 5.06 22.76 -18.87
N LEU A 253 4.26 22.03 -18.05
CA LEU A 253 4.60 20.69 -17.61
C LEU A 253 4.51 19.69 -18.77
N VAL A 254 3.46 19.79 -19.57
CA VAL A 254 3.27 18.97 -20.78
C VAL A 254 4.44 19.12 -21.73
N ASP A 255 4.87 20.35 -22.03
CA ASP A 255 5.98 20.63 -22.94
C ASP A 255 7.31 20.05 -22.42
N LYS A 256 7.56 20.15 -21.11
CA LYS A 256 8.76 19.52 -20.48
C LYS A 256 8.76 18.00 -20.64
N VAL A 257 7.62 17.36 -20.40
CA VAL A 257 7.52 15.90 -20.57
C VAL A 257 7.69 15.51 -22.04
N LYS A 258 7.04 16.22 -22.98
CA LYS A 258 7.21 15.99 -24.41
C LYS A 258 8.65 16.16 -24.88
N GLN A 259 9.32 17.23 -24.43
CA GLN A 259 10.73 17.44 -24.71
C GLN A 259 11.61 16.27 -24.23
N THR A 260 11.30 15.72 -23.04
CA THR A 260 12.01 14.53 -22.53
C THR A 260 11.73 13.31 -23.39
N MET A 261 10.47 13.12 -23.82
CA MET A 261 10.11 12.02 -24.73
C MET A 261 10.89 12.10 -26.03
N ASP A 262 10.93 13.27 -26.66
CA ASP A 262 11.64 13.49 -27.93
C ASP A 262 13.15 13.27 -27.77
N GLN A 263 13.77 13.82 -26.73
CA GLN A 263 15.21 13.68 -26.48
C GLN A 263 15.66 12.24 -26.19
N ALA A 264 14.78 11.46 -25.53
CA ALA A 264 15.07 10.07 -25.15
C ALA A 264 14.43 9.03 -26.10
N ASN A 265 13.82 9.46 -27.18
CA ASN A 265 13.07 8.62 -28.14
C ASN A 265 12.06 7.72 -27.41
N ILE A 266 11.24 8.31 -26.51
CA ILE A 266 10.22 7.58 -25.76
C ILE A 266 8.90 7.66 -26.52
N ASP A 267 8.34 6.50 -26.83
CA ASP A 267 7.08 6.34 -27.54
C ASP A 267 6.24 5.19 -26.96
N LYS A 268 5.11 4.87 -27.61
CA LYS A 268 4.22 3.79 -27.18
C LYS A 268 4.86 2.40 -27.16
N THR A 269 5.97 2.18 -27.84
CA THR A 269 6.64 0.87 -27.91
C THR A 269 7.58 0.62 -26.76
N ASN A 270 8.03 1.68 -26.08
CA ASN A 270 9.02 1.58 -25.00
C ASN A 270 8.65 2.26 -23.68
N ILE A 271 7.53 2.98 -23.61
CA ILE A 271 7.10 3.74 -22.43
C ILE A 271 6.99 2.84 -21.18
N ASP A 272 6.48 1.62 -21.30
CA ASP A 272 6.32 0.70 -20.16
C ASP A 272 7.71 0.36 -19.58
N ALA A 273 8.66 -0.02 -20.42
CA ALA A 273 10.02 -0.32 -19.98
C ALA A 273 10.74 0.91 -19.39
N VAL A 274 10.44 2.11 -19.87
CA VAL A 274 10.99 3.36 -19.32
C VAL A 274 10.40 3.63 -17.94
N CYS A 275 9.08 3.55 -17.78
CA CYS A 275 8.41 3.73 -16.50
C CYS A 275 8.92 2.73 -15.45
N ASP A 276 9.11 1.49 -15.83
CA ASP A 276 9.63 0.43 -14.97
C ASP A 276 11.03 0.74 -14.44
N ARG A 277 11.96 1.14 -15.32
CA ARG A 277 13.31 1.53 -14.91
C ARG A 277 13.30 2.74 -13.96
N LEU A 278 12.41 3.70 -14.19
CA LEU A 278 12.27 4.87 -13.32
C LEU A 278 11.69 4.49 -11.95
N MET A 279 10.77 3.52 -11.89
CA MET A 279 10.25 2.99 -10.63
C MET A 279 11.35 2.35 -9.79
N ILE A 280 12.17 1.49 -10.38
CA ILE A 280 13.28 0.83 -9.68
C ILE A 280 14.26 1.87 -9.12
N ARG A 281 14.60 2.92 -9.89
CA ARG A 281 15.50 4.00 -9.43
C ARG A 281 14.92 4.87 -8.32
N ALA A 282 13.60 4.93 -8.18
CA ALA A 282 12.94 5.72 -7.15
C ALA A 282 12.88 5.00 -5.79
N ILE A 283 13.24 3.72 -5.71
CA ILE A 283 13.34 2.97 -4.45
C ILE A 283 14.66 3.35 -3.80
N PRO A 284 14.68 3.87 -2.55
CA PRO A 284 15.93 4.03 -1.81
C PRO A 284 16.58 2.65 -1.58
N ILE A 285 17.82 2.50 -2.00
CA ILE A 285 18.62 1.31 -1.71
C ILE A 285 19.05 1.35 -0.24
#